data_4bff7d5a5a47c01d2afc24bb8e95eee3
#
_entry.id   4bff7d5a5a47c01d2afc24bb8e95eee3
#
_cell.length_a   1.000
_cell.length_b   1.000
_cell.length_c   1.000
_cell.angle_alpha   90.00
_cell.angle_beta   90.00
_cell.angle_gamma   90.00
#
_symmetry.space_group_name_H-M   'P 1'
#
loop_
_entity.id
_entity.type
_entity.pdbx_description
1 polymer ?
#
loop_
_entity_poly.entity_id
_entity_poly.type
_entity_poly.pdbx_seq_one_letter_code
_entity_poly.pdbx_strand_id
1 'polypeptide(L)'
;MQKKLTVKDILDSKGKNKLAEVYTHYSYEAEACELAGIDMIISSENNDVISIRNAAPNTFFTVGLQYGIHLNEYEIINRAFYHLKNGADAIYCPQSERYIKALSDEGIPVVGHTGFIPYKSTFYGGFRAFGKTSKEANKIFDQTKRIQDAGAFAVEIEIVPHKVGEFISKNFEIFVIGMGSGQGCDAQYLFSEDILGYNRGHIPRHSKVYTNLSEDYEKIKKKSIEAYKEFKSEIDNKIYPEMKHDIEIMDDEFKKFIKNK
;
A
#
# COMPACT_ATOMS: atom_id res chain seq x y z
N MET A 1 8.63 -10.62 19.21
CA MET A 1 7.65 -10.17 18.19
C MET A 1 7.07 -8.85 18.66
N GLN A 2 7.00 -7.87 17.76
CA GLN A 2 6.38 -6.58 18.07
C GLN A 2 4.87 -6.81 18.27
N LYS A 3 4.29 -6.15 19.29
CA LYS A 3 2.83 -6.20 19.51
C LYS A 3 2.15 -5.43 18.39
N LYS A 4 1.18 -6.03 17.72
CA LYS A 4 0.36 -5.36 16.73
C LYS A 4 -0.32 -4.12 17.34
N LEU A 5 -0.18 -2.98 16.67
CA LEU A 5 -0.86 -1.76 17.09
C LEU A 5 -2.37 -1.87 16.88
N THR A 6 -3.11 -1.19 17.71
CA THR A 6 -4.54 -0.93 17.56
C THR A 6 -4.77 0.54 17.20
N VAL A 7 -5.96 0.90 16.74
CA VAL A 7 -6.36 2.32 16.55
C VAL A 7 -6.12 3.14 17.82
N LYS A 8 -6.40 2.55 18.98
CA LYS A 8 -6.15 3.22 20.27
C LYS A 8 -4.65 3.46 20.48
N ASP A 9 -3.78 2.49 20.23
CA ASP A 9 -2.32 2.64 20.39
C ASP A 9 -1.80 3.75 19.46
N ILE A 10 -2.31 3.84 18.21
CA ILE A 10 -1.98 4.90 17.26
C ILE A 10 -2.41 6.27 17.78
N LEU A 11 -3.65 6.42 18.23
CA LEU A 11 -4.16 7.67 18.79
C LEU A 11 -3.39 8.07 20.05
N ASP A 12 -3.09 7.14 20.94
CA ASP A 12 -2.32 7.38 22.17
C ASP A 12 -0.86 7.79 21.90
N SER A 13 -0.31 7.46 20.73
CA SER A 13 1.05 7.85 20.30
C SER A 13 1.14 9.31 19.85
N LYS A 14 0.01 9.92 19.49
CA LYS A 14 -0.06 11.29 18.98
C LYS A 14 0.62 12.29 19.92
N GLY A 15 1.51 13.09 19.33
CA GLY A 15 2.31 14.07 20.07
C GLY A 15 3.42 13.49 20.97
N LYS A 16 3.56 12.16 21.06
CA LYS A 16 4.58 11.48 21.88
C LYS A 16 5.63 10.80 21.03
N ASN A 17 5.20 9.92 20.11
CA ASN A 17 6.08 9.14 19.25
C ASN A 17 5.71 9.39 17.79
N LYS A 18 6.71 9.32 16.90
CA LYS A 18 6.48 9.33 15.46
C LYS A 18 6.38 7.92 14.97
N LEU A 19 5.35 7.63 14.18
CA LEU A 19 5.18 6.33 13.55
C LEU A 19 5.65 6.36 12.10
N ALA A 20 6.04 5.19 11.59
CA ALA A 20 6.42 4.99 10.20
C ALA A 20 5.32 4.19 9.49
N GLU A 21 4.87 4.68 8.34
CA GLU A 21 3.96 3.99 7.45
C GLU A 21 4.61 3.75 6.09
N VAL A 22 4.41 2.56 5.54
CA VAL A 22 4.95 2.18 4.22
C VAL A 22 3.84 1.65 3.34
N TYR A 23 3.73 2.20 2.10
CA TYR A 23 2.91 1.58 1.08
C TYR A 23 3.63 0.37 0.50
N THR A 24 2.97 -0.78 0.56
CA THR A 24 3.50 -2.05 0.05
C THR A 24 2.68 -2.53 -1.14
N HIS A 25 3.37 -2.95 -2.21
CA HIS A 25 2.75 -3.54 -3.39
C HIS A 25 2.65 -5.06 -3.29
N TYR A 26 3.61 -5.68 -2.60
CA TYR A 26 3.83 -7.12 -2.60
C TYR A 26 4.00 -7.67 -1.18
N SER A 27 3.69 -8.95 -1.03
CA SER A 27 3.82 -9.65 0.26
C SER A 27 5.25 -9.66 0.82
N TYR A 28 6.27 -9.79 -0.04
CA TYR A 28 7.67 -9.76 0.42
C TYR A 28 8.09 -8.40 0.98
N GLU A 29 7.49 -7.30 0.50
CA GLU A 29 7.71 -5.96 1.06
C GLU A 29 7.05 -5.82 2.42
N ALA A 30 5.83 -6.35 2.56
CA ALA A 30 5.11 -6.36 3.83
C ALA A 30 5.86 -7.19 4.88
N GLU A 31 6.39 -8.37 4.51
CA GLU A 31 7.24 -9.19 5.37
C GLU A 31 8.50 -8.42 5.81
N ALA A 32 9.17 -7.76 4.86
CA ALA A 32 10.35 -6.95 5.16
C ALA A 32 10.00 -5.77 6.09
N CYS A 33 8.85 -5.11 5.91
CA CYS A 33 8.36 -4.07 6.81
C CYS A 33 8.14 -4.60 8.23
N GLU A 34 7.47 -5.74 8.39
CA GLU A 34 7.24 -6.37 9.71
C GLU A 34 8.55 -6.73 10.39
N LEU A 35 9.47 -7.36 9.67
CA LEU A 35 10.79 -7.75 10.22
C LEU A 35 11.66 -6.53 10.55
N ALA A 36 11.51 -5.44 9.83
CA ALA A 36 12.20 -4.17 10.10
C ALA A 36 11.57 -3.36 11.23
N GLY A 37 10.39 -3.74 11.73
CA GLY A 37 9.70 -3.03 12.81
C GLY A 37 8.97 -1.76 12.34
N ILE A 38 8.51 -1.71 11.10
CA ILE A 38 7.63 -0.65 10.60
C ILE A 38 6.29 -0.75 11.35
N ASP A 39 5.79 0.41 11.78
CA ASP A 39 4.59 0.48 12.64
C ASP A 39 3.30 0.18 11.88
N MET A 40 3.19 0.70 10.66
CA MET A 40 1.98 0.62 9.83
C MET A 40 2.35 0.32 8.38
N ILE A 41 1.52 -0.47 7.72
CA ILE A 41 1.56 -0.65 6.27
C ILE A 41 0.21 -0.31 5.66
N ILE A 42 0.25 0.18 4.43
CA ILE A 42 -0.95 0.42 3.61
C ILE A 42 -0.77 -0.23 2.24
N SER A 43 -1.84 -0.72 1.66
CA SER A 43 -1.85 -1.24 0.29
C SER A 43 -3.19 -0.98 -0.40
N SER A 44 -3.17 -0.89 -1.74
CA SER A 44 -4.41 -0.78 -2.51
C SER A 44 -5.22 -2.07 -2.46
N GLU A 45 -6.53 -1.95 -2.49
CA GLU A 45 -7.46 -3.09 -2.65
C GLU A 45 -7.25 -3.90 -3.95
N ASN A 46 -6.47 -3.38 -4.91
CA ASN A 46 -6.11 -4.08 -6.14
C ASN A 46 -4.93 -5.02 -5.99
N ASN A 47 -4.17 -4.87 -4.93
CA ASN A 47 -3.05 -5.77 -4.62
C ASN A 47 -3.58 -7.04 -3.96
N ASP A 48 -2.73 -8.03 -3.80
CA ASP A 48 -3.08 -9.25 -3.07
C ASP A 48 -3.08 -8.99 -1.55
N VAL A 49 -4.19 -8.38 -1.08
CA VAL A 49 -4.39 -7.97 0.32
C VAL A 49 -4.21 -9.16 1.28
N ILE A 50 -4.67 -10.35 0.87
CA ILE A 50 -4.59 -11.55 1.72
C ILE A 50 -3.13 -11.98 1.88
N SER A 51 -2.38 -12.06 0.79
CA SER A 51 -0.95 -12.40 0.84
C SER A 51 -0.13 -11.36 1.60
N ILE A 52 -0.45 -10.07 1.45
CA ILE A 52 0.18 -8.97 2.20
C ILE A 52 -0.08 -9.13 3.70
N ARG A 53 -1.33 -9.35 4.12
CA ARG A 53 -1.67 -9.57 5.54
C ARG A 53 -1.00 -10.82 6.11
N ASN A 54 -0.96 -11.91 5.36
CA ASN A 54 -0.32 -13.14 5.81
C ASN A 54 1.20 -12.97 6.00
N ALA A 55 1.84 -12.14 5.20
CA ALA A 55 3.26 -11.83 5.29
C ALA A 55 3.61 -10.87 6.46
N ALA A 56 2.67 -10.02 6.88
CA ALA A 56 2.84 -9.07 7.98
C ALA A 56 1.69 -9.17 9.00
N PRO A 57 1.56 -10.30 9.73
CA PRO A 57 0.41 -10.56 10.60
C PRO A 57 0.32 -9.63 11.82
N ASN A 58 1.45 -9.07 12.28
CA ASN A 58 1.55 -8.25 13.49
C ASN A 58 1.78 -6.74 13.20
N THR A 59 1.80 -6.33 11.92
CA THR A 59 1.86 -4.92 11.53
C THR A 59 0.45 -4.37 11.34
N PHE A 60 0.19 -3.12 11.79
CA PHE A 60 -1.10 -2.47 11.53
C PHE A 60 -1.28 -2.27 10.02
N PHE A 61 -2.40 -2.76 9.48
CA PHE A 61 -2.61 -2.79 8.03
C PHE A 61 -3.86 -2.03 7.61
N THR A 62 -3.65 -0.98 6.83
CA THR A 62 -4.69 -0.19 6.16
C THR A 62 -4.90 -0.68 4.73
N VAL A 63 -6.14 -0.91 4.31
CA VAL A 63 -6.47 -1.17 2.91
C VAL A 63 -7.09 0.05 2.27
N GLY A 64 -6.47 0.52 1.19
CA GLY A 64 -6.91 1.68 0.41
C GLY A 64 -7.97 1.29 -0.62
N LEU A 65 -9.17 1.84 -0.49
CA LEU A 65 -10.21 1.73 -1.50
C LEU A 65 -9.90 2.59 -2.71
N GLN A 66 -10.32 2.15 -3.89
CA GLN A 66 -10.08 2.90 -5.11
C GLN A 66 -11.08 4.05 -5.29
N TYR A 67 -10.54 5.20 -5.68
CA TYR A 67 -11.35 6.35 -6.01
C TYR A 67 -12.25 6.08 -7.23
N GLY A 68 -13.56 6.37 -7.08
CA GLY A 68 -14.52 6.30 -8.16
C GLY A 68 -15.00 4.88 -8.54
N ILE A 69 -14.63 3.86 -7.78
CA ILE A 69 -15.12 2.48 -7.99
C ILE A 69 -16.38 2.22 -7.18
N HIS A 70 -16.38 2.57 -5.89
CA HIS A 70 -17.52 2.36 -5.01
C HIS A 70 -18.38 3.63 -5.00
N LEU A 71 -19.49 3.63 -5.75
CA LEU A 71 -20.24 4.84 -6.08
C LEU A 71 -21.41 5.15 -5.14
N ASN A 72 -21.69 4.27 -4.18
CA ASN A 72 -22.73 4.47 -3.16
C ASN A 72 -22.32 3.88 -1.81
N GLU A 73 -23.07 4.23 -0.75
CA GLU A 73 -22.77 3.82 0.62
C GLU A 73 -22.80 2.31 0.81
N TYR A 74 -23.74 1.62 0.17
CA TYR A 74 -23.84 0.16 0.27
C TYR A 74 -22.60 -0.53 -0.29
N GLU A 75 -22.14 -0.12 -1.46
CA GLU A 75 -20.95 -0.69 -2.10
C GLU A 75 -19.70 -0.48 -1.26
N ILE A 76 -19.48 0.75 -0.77
CA ILE A 76 -18.27 1.07 -0.02
C ILE A 76 -18.24 0.37 1.36
N ILE A 77 -19.38 0.29 2.06
CA ILE A 77 -19.49 -0.42 3.33
C ILE A 77 -19.26 -1.93 3.14
N ASN A 78 -19.91 -2.52 2.13
CA ASN A 78 -19.73 -3.94 1.82
C ASN A 78 -18.27 -4.26 1.48
N ARG A 79 -17.62 -3.40 0.70
CA ARG A 79 -16.21 -3.56 0.33
C ARG A 79 -15.29 -3.42 1.53
N ALA A 80 -15.54 -2.45 2.38
CA ALA A 80 -14.78 -2.25 3.61
C ALA A 80 -14.87 -3.47 4.55
N PHE A 81 -16.07 -4.00 4.79
CA PHE A 81 -16.25 -5.22 5.58
C PHE A 81 -15.57 -6.44 4.95
N TYR A 82 -15.57 -6.54 3.61
CA TYR A 82 -14.80 -7.58 2.92
C TYR A 82 -13.31 -7.52 3.31
N HIS A 83 -12.70 -6.35 3.29
CA HIS A 83 -11.28 -6.19 3.64
C HIS A 83 -11.01 -6.40 5.12
N LEU A 84 -11.88 -5.93 6.02
CA LEU A 84 -11.74 -6.20 7.45
C LEU A 84 -11.83 -7.70 7.77
N LYS A 85 -12.72 -8.45 7.12
CA LYS A 85 -12.79 -9.91 7.24
C LYS A 85 -11.53 -10.61 6.73
N ASN A 86 -10.83 -10.01 5.78
CA ASN A 86 -9.56 -10.51 5.24
C ASN A 86 -8.34 -9.92 5.94
N GLY A 87 -8.52 -9.33 7.12
CA GLY A 87 -7.45 -8.96 8.03
C GLY A 87 -6.95 -7.53 7.94
N ALA A 88 -7.61 -6.63 7.20
CA ALA A 88 -7.35 -5.20 7.33
C ALA A 88 -7.70 -4.72 8.74
N ASP A 89 -6.94 -3.76 9.27
CA ASP A 89 -7.21 -3.11 10.55
C ASP A 89 -7.93 -1.78 10.38
N ALA A 90 -7.75 -1.14 9.21
CA ALA A 90 -8.39 0.11 8.83
C ALA A 90 -8.64 0.18 7.33
N ILE A 91 -9.48 1.14 6.94
CA ILE A 91 -9.84 1.43 5.55
C ILE A 91 -9.45 2.87 5.22
N TYR A 92 -8.60 3.04 4.19
CA TYR A 92 -8.40 4.35 3.60
C TYR A 92 -9.52 4.64 2.60
N CYS A 93 -10.19 5.78 2.80
CA CYS A 93 -11.31 6.23 1.97
C CYS A 93 -10.94 7.52 1.21
N PRO A 94 -10.69 7.45 -0.11
CA PRO A 94 -10.32 8.61 -0.92
C PRO A 94 -11.52 9.47 -1.35
N GLN A 95 -12.74 9.02 -1.07
CA GLN A 95 -13.98 9.70 -1.46
C GLN A 95 -14.28 10.89 -0.53
N SER A 96 -15.48 11.46 -0.67
CA SER A 96 -15.92 12.59 0.14
C SER A 96 -16.22 12.19 1.59
N GLU A 97 -16.31 13.21 2.45
CA GLU A 97 -16.61 13.06 3.89
C GLU A 97 -17.93 12.31 4.15
N ARG A 98 -18.87 12.33 3.21
CA ARG A 98 -20.10 11.52 3.27
C ARG A 98 -19.80 10.02 3.37
N TYR A 99 -18.85 9.52 2.57
CA TYR A 99 -18.47 8.11 2.58
C TYR A 99 -17.63 7.75 3.83
N ILE A 100 -16.79 8.67 4.28
CA ILE A 100 -16.06 8.52 5.55
C ILE A 100 -17.06 8.35 6.70
N LYS A 101 -18.09 9.22 6.74
CA LYS A 101 -19.13 9.13 7.75
C LYS A 101 -19.91 7.82 7.67
N ALA A 102 -20.31 7.38 6.47
CA ALA A 102 -21.03 6.13 6.29
C ALA A 102 -20.24 4.92 6.80
N LEU A 103 -18.92 4.88 6.55
CA LEU A 103 -18.04 3.83 7.06
C LEU A 103 -17.88 3.92 8.58
N SER A 104 -17.67 5.11 9.10
CA SER A 104 -17.48 5.37 10.55
C SER A 104 -18.73 5.07 11.37
N ASP A 105 -19.93 5.38 10.85
CA ASP A 105 -21.20 5.06 11.52
C ASP A 105 -21.41 3.54 11.70
N GLU A 106 -20.77 2.71 10.84
CA GLU A 106 -20.76 1.25 10.97
C GLU A 106 -19.60 0.73 11.86
N GLY A 107 -18.87 1.62 12.52
CA GLY A 107 -17.75 1.26 13.38
C GLY A 107 -16.47 0.85 12.67
N ILE A 108 -16.34 1.14 11.37
CA ILE A 108 -15.16 0.85 10.57
C ILE A 108 -14.10 1.92 10.84
N PRO A 109 -12.84 1.56 11.21
CA PRO A 109 -11.76 2.52 11.34
C PRO A 109 -11.40 3.12 9.98
N VAL A 110 -11.48 4.46 9.85
CA VAL A 110 -11.29 5.14 8.57
C VAL A 110 -10.10 6.09 8.61
N VAL A 111 -9.29 6.05 7.55
CA VAL A 111 -8.26 7.03 7.21
C VAL A 111 -8.78 7.90 6.06
N GLY A 112 -8.85 9.21 6.25
CA GLY A 112 -9.21 10.17 5.20
C GLY A 112 -8.00 10.71 4.45
N HIS A 113 -8.24 11.64 3.47
CA HIS A 113 -7.16 12.25 2.70
C HIS A 113 -7.39 13.74 2.47
N THR A 114 -6.35 14.53 2.66
CA THR A 114 -6.33 15.97 2.37
C THR A 114 -4.96 16.44 1.82
N GLY A 115 -4.88 17.69 1.44
CA GLY A 115 -3.69 18.26 0.80
C GLY A 115 -3.73 18.12 -0.71
N PHE A 116 -2.67 17.63 -1.31
CA PHE A 116 -2.67 17.31 -2.74
C PHE A 116 -3.37 15.95 -2.93
N ILE A 117 -4.45 15.96 -3.68
CA ILE A 117 -5.19 14.75 -4.02
C ILE A 117 -4.99 14.50 -5.53
N PRO A 118 -4.27 13.42 -5.94
CA PRO A 118 -3.92 13.18 -7.34
C PRO A 118 -5.10 13.24 -8.32
N TYR A 119 -6.23 12.68 -7.94
CA TYR A 119 -7.48 12.69 -8.75
C TYR A 119 -8.06 14.08 -8.98
N LYS A 120 -7.68 15.06 -8.14
CA LYS A 120 -8.10 16.46 -8.25
C LYS A 120 -7.01 17.35 -8.84
N SER A 121 -5.95 16.79 -9.43
CA SER A 121 -4.80 17.54 -9.96
C SER A 121 -5.21 18.66 -10.92
N THR A 122 -6.23 18.45 -11.75
CA THR A 122 -6.76 19.48 -12.68
C THR A 122 -7.29 20.71 -11.95
N PHE A 123 -7.89 20.56 -10.76
CA PHE A 123 -8.34 21.68 -9.92
C PHE A 123 -7.19 22.48 -9.31
N TYR A 124 -6.00 21.85 -9.18
CA TYR A 124 -4.81 22.47 -8.62
C TYR A 124 -3.88 23.08 -9.69
N GLY A 125 -4.21 22.90 -10.97
CA GLY A 125 -3.36 23.32 -12.09
C GLY A 125 -2.17 22.39 -12.34
N GLY A 126 -2.35 21.09 -12.06
CA GLY A 126 -1.34 20.04 -12.24
C GLY A 126 -0.74 19.55 -10.92
N PHE A 127 0.31 18.72 -11.02
CA PHE A 127 1.02 18.16 -9.87
C PHE A 127 1.88 19.24 -9.18
N ARG A 128 1.48 19.66 -7.99
CA ARG A 128 2.20 20.65 -7.18
C ARG A 128 1.86 20.54 -5.70
N ALA A 129 2.75 21.08 -4.86
CA ALA A 129 2.42 21.26 -3.45
C ALA A 129 1.20 22.17 -3.27
N PHE A 130 0.27 21.77 -2.42
CA PHE A 130 -0.95 22.50 -2.09
C PHE A 130 -0.86 23.07 -0.67
N GLY A 131 -1.44 24.25 -0.44
CA GLY A 131 -1.37 24.92 0.88
C GLY A 131 -0.29 26.00 0.99
N LYS A 132 0.30 26.47 -0.13
CA LYS A 132 1.34 27.51 -0.13
C LYS A 132 0.79 28.93 0.12
N THR A 133 -0.50 29.14 0.00
CA THR A 133 -1.17 30.40 0.33
C THR A 133 -2.07 30.20 1.55
N SER A 134 -2.36 31.29 2.28
CA SER A 134 -3.30 31.23 3.40
C SER A 134 -4.67 30.68 3.00
N LYS A 135 -5.14 31.03 1.81
CA LYS A 135 -6.40 30.53 1.23
C LYS A 135 -6.37 29.01 1.02
N GLU A 136 -5.26 28.47 0.51
CA GLU A 136 -5.11 27.01 0.33
C GLU A 136 -4.92 26.30 1.68
N ALA A 137 -4.12 26.87 2.59
CA ALA A 137 -3.90 26.31 3.92
C ALA A 137 -5.23 26.23 4.71
N ASN A 138 -6.07 27.27 4.64
CA ASN A 138 -7.40 27.23 5.26
C ASN A 138 -8.28 26.12 4.66
N LYS A 139 -8.23 25.90 3.35
CA LYS A 139 -8.99 24.80 2.72
C LYS A 139 -8.56 23.43 3.26
N ILE A 140 -7.26 23.21 3.47
CA ILE A 140 -6.74 21.96 4.04
C ILE A 140 -7.20 21.83 5.49
N PHE A 141 -7.10 22.90 6.26
CA PHE A 141 -7.53 22.94 7.64
C PHE A 141 -9.03 22.61 7.80
N ASP A 142 -9.89 23.28 7.02
CA ASP A 142 -11.33 23.05 7.01
C ASP A 142 -11.69 21.64 6.53
N GLN A 143 -10.95 21.10 5.56
CA GLN A 143 -11.16 19.74 5.11
C GLN A 143 -10.74 18.72 6.16
N THR A 144 -9.61 18.92 6.84
CA THR A 144 -9.19 18.07 7.97
C THR A 144 -10.27 18.06 9.05
N LYS A 145 -10.83 19.24 9.39
CA LYS A 145 -11.92 19.31 10.34
C LYS A 145 -13.13 18.48 9.92
N ARG A 146 -13.59 18.61 8.67
CA ARG A 146 -14.72 17.81 8.15
C ARG A 146 -14.46 16.32 8.15
N ILE A 147 -13.21 15.90 7.84
CA ILE A 147 -12.80 14.49 7.89
C ILE A 147 -12.86 13.97 9.33
N GLN A 148 -12.34 14.73 10.29
CA GLN A 148 -12.43 14.39 11.71
C GLN A 148 -13.89 14.34 12.18
N ASP A 149 -14.70 15.35 11.86
CA ASP A 149 -16.12 15.42 12.22
C ASP A 149 -16.94 14.27 11.58
N ALA A 150 -16.50 13.74 10.45
CA ALA A 150 -17.07 12.55 9.81
C ALA A 150 -16.67 11.23 10.50
N GLY A 151 -15.80 11.26 11.51
CA GLY A 151 -15.44 10.11 12.34
C GLY A 151 -14.17 9.36 11.90
N ALA A 152 -13.37 9.89 10.96
CA ALA A 152 -12.07 9.30 10.66
C ALA A 152 -11.14 9.40 11.88
N PHE A 153 -10.40 8.32 12.19
CA PHE A 153 -9.39 8.33 13.24
C PHE A 153 -8.06 8.93 12.79
N ALA A 154 -7.78 8.87 11.49
CA ALA A 154 -6.56 9.36 10.88
C ALA A 154 -6.83 10.06 9.55
N VAL A 155 -5.89 10.92 9.14
CA VAL A 155 -5.91 11.61 7.85
C VAL A 155 -4.51 11.64 7.24
N GLU A 156 -4.40 11.23 5.98
CA GLU A 156 -3.21 11.47 5.18
C GLU A 156 -3.19 12.93 4.72
N ILE A 157 -2.05 13.59 4.93
CA ILE A 157 -1.80 14.96 4.42
C ILE A 157 -0.67 14.88 3.39
N GLU A 158 -1.02 15.05 2.11
CA GLU A 158 -0.09 14.87 1.01
C GLU A 158 0.44 16.21 0.48
N ILE A 159 1.78 16.34 0.40
CA ILE A 159 2.54 17.41 -0.23
C ILE A 159 2.06 18.82 0.19
N VAL A 160 1.96 19.02 1.50
CA VAL A 160 1.57 20.26 2.15
C VAL A 160 2.81 20.92 2.78
N PRO A 161 2.94 22.27 2.82
CA PRO A 161 4.03 22.92 3.51
C PRO A 161 4.15 22.46 4.97
N HIS A 162 5.36 22.15 5.42
CA HIS A 162 5.62 21.56 6.73
C HIS A 162 5.00 22.32 7.91
N LYS A 163 5.01 23.66 7.86
CA LYS A 163 4.37 24.50 8.91
C LYS A 163 2.85 24.31 8.99
N VAL A 164 2.21 24.06 7.83
CA VAL A 164 0.76 23.81 7.78
C VAL A 164 0.47 22.40 8.31
N GLY A 165 1.23 21.39 7.89
CA GLY A 165 1.09 20.02 8.40
C GLY A 165 1.30 19.96 9.93
N GLU A 166 2.36 20.59 10.43
CA GLU A 166 2.63 20.69 11.87
C GLU A 166 1.51 21.41 12.63
N PHE A 167 1.00 22.53 12.09
CA PHE A 167 -0.09 23.26 12.71
C PHE A 167 -1.36 22.41 12.79
N ILE A 168 -1.69 21.68 11.72
CA ILE A 168 -2.86 20.78 11.69
C ILE A 168 -2.67 19.66 12.72
N SER A 169 -1.52 18.98 12.74
CA SER A 169 -1.25 17.91 13.70
C SER A 169 -1.41 18.35 15.15
N LYS A 170 -1.01 19.59 15.48
CA LYS A 170 -1.11 20.13 16.84
C LYS A 170 -2.52 20.60 17.25
N ASN A 171 -3.39 20.92 16.29
CA ASN A 171 -4.68 21.56 16.56
C ASN A 171 -5.89 20.65 16.35
N PHE A 172 -5.68 19.41 15.90
CA PHE A 172 -6.73 18.41 15.73
C PHE A 172 -6.45 17.17 16.56
N GLU A 173 -7.49 16.46 16.96
CA GLU A 173 -7.38 15.18 17.68
C GLU A 173 -7.09 14.02 16.72
N ILE A 174 -7.53 14.13 15.46
CA ILE A 174 -7.28 13.13 14.42
C ILE A 174 -5.77 12.87 14.25
N PHE A 175 -5.38 11.61 14.04
CA PHE A 175 -3.99 11.23 13.80
C PHE A 175 -3.55 11.66 12.39
N VAL A 176 -2.44 12.39 12.28
CA VAL A 176 -1.99 13.00 11.01
C VAL A 176 -0.82 12.23 10.42
N ILE A 177 -1.05 11.60 9.27
CA ILE A 177 -0.06 10.85 8.50
C ILE A 177 0.48 11.77 7.40
N GLY A 178 1.77 12.10 7.45
CA GLY A 178 2.39 13.06 6.55
C GLY A 178 3.11 12.38 5.39
N MET A 179 2.68 12.63 4.16
CA MET A 179 3.43 12.30 2.94
C MET A 179 3.96 13.58 2.30
N GLY A 180 5.25 13.86 2.50
CA GLY A 180 5.87 15.10 2.03
C GLY A 180 5.38 16.37 2.73
N SER A 181 4.84 16.26 3.95
CA SER A 181 4.26 17.36 4.71
C SER A 181 5.07 17.75 5.95
N GLY A 182 6.32 17.28 6.02
CA GLY A 182 7.31 17.64 7.05
C GLY A 182 7.20 16.79 8.32
N GLN A 183 8.24 16.92 9.14
CA GLN A 183 8.39 16.09 10.36
C GLN A 183 7.37 16.40 11.48
N GLY A 184 6.57 17.47 11.33
CA GLY A 184 5.57 17.89 12.34
C GLY A 184 4.33 16.99 12.40
N CYS A 185 4.08 16.16 11.38
CA CYS A 185 2.98 15.19 11.38
C CYS A 185 3.24 14.04 12.37
N ASP A 186 2.20 13.30 12.76
CA ASP A 186 2.26 12.23 13.75
C ASP A 186 2.93 10.96 13.21
N ALA A 187 2.77 10.68 11.90
CA ALA A 187 3.49 9.64 11.17
C ALA A 187 4.15 10.18 9.91
N GLN A 188 5.13 9.41 9.39
CA GLN A 188 5.75 9.63 8.10
C GLN A 188 5.44 8.46 7.17
N TYR A 189 4.99 8.79 5.97
CA TYR A 189 4.53 7.83 4.98
C TYR A 189 5.35 7.93 3.69
N LEU A 190 5.86 6.79 3.20
CA LEU A 190 6.54 6.65 1.92
C LEU A 190 6.13 5.35 1.22
N PHE A 191 6.35 5.30 -0.09
CA PHE A 191 6.15 4.11 -0.90
C PHE A 191 7.38 3.21 -0.86
N SER A 192 7.18 1.87 -0.82
CA SER A 192 8.26 0.88 -0.90
C SER A 192 9.16 1.10 -2.11
N GLU A 193 8.58 1.38 -3.26
CA GLU A 193 9.32 1.59 -4.51
C GLU A 193 10.33 2.74 -4.43
N ASP A 194 10.00 3.79 -3.66
CA ASP A 194 10.91 4.92 -3.44
C ASP A 194 11.96 4.58 -2.40
N ILE A 195 11.57 3.98 -1.27
CA ILE A 195 12.48 3.56 -0.19
C ILE A 195 13.54 2.59 -0.72
N LEU A 196 13.10 1.61 -1.51
CA LEU A 196 13.92 0.51 -2.02
C LEU A 196 14.61 0.83 -3.35
N GLY A 197 14.31 1.98 -3.95
CA GLY A 197 14.99 2.47 -5.15
C GLY A 197 14.72 1.65 -6.42
N TYR A 198 13.51 1.08 -6.55
CA TYR A 198 13.10 0.42 -7.79
C TYR A 198 12.03 1.19 -8.57
N ASN A 199 11.62 2.37 -8.09
CA ASN A 199 10.75 3.29 -8.84
C ASN A 199 11.44 3.66 -10.16
N ARG A 200 10.79 3.34 -11.27
CA ARG A 200 11.31 3.65 -12.63
C ARG A 200 10.87 5.03 -13.14
N GLY A 201 10.03 5.71 -12.37
CA GLY A 201 9.50 7.03 -12.69
C GLY A 201 10.29 8.16 -12.03
N HIS A 202 9.62 9.27 -11.85
CA HIS A 202 10.14 10.39 -11.10
C HIS A 202 10.10 10.09 -9.60
N ILE A 203 11.25 10.13 -8.94
CA ILE A 203 11.30 10.03 -7.47
C ILE A 203 10.82 11.36 -6.89
N PRO A 204 9.75 11.38 -6.09
CA PRO A 204 9.23 12.60 -5.50
C PRO A 204 10.26 13.28 -4.59
N ARG A 205 10.27 14.60 -4.56
CA ARG A 205 11.21 15.39 -3.74
C ARG A 205 11.22 15.01 -2.26
N HIS A 206 10.11 14.54 -1.74
CA HIS A 206 9.96 14.16 -0.33
C HIS A 206 10.44 12.75 -0.03
N SER A 207 10.63 11.94 -1.06
CA SER A 207 11.08 10.55 -0.91
C SER A 207 12.59 10.51 -0.70
N LYS A 208 13.02 9.55 0.09
CA LYS A 208 14.43 9.24 0.32
C LYS A 208 14.68 7.78 -0.05
N VAL A 209 15.60 7.57 -0.98
CA VAL A 209 16.07 6.26 -1.40
C VAL A 209 17.10 5.74 -0.39
N TYR A 210 16.91 4.55 0.15
CA TYR A 210 17.79 3.92 1.12
C TYR A 210 18.62 2.78 0.52
N THR A 211 18.17 2.18 -0.59
CA THR A 211 18.88 1.16 -1.33
C THR A 211 18.52 1.21 -2.82
N ASN A 212 19.24 0.49 -3.68
CA ASN A 212 19.00 0.46 -5.13
C ASN A 212 18.68 -0.96 -5.60
N LEU A 213 17.47 -1.43 -5.35
CA LEU A 213 17.03 -2.74 -5.81
C LEU A 213 16.83 -2.82 -7.32
N SER A 214 16.75 -1.69 -8.04
CA SER A 214 16.65 -1.71 -9.52
C SER A 214 17.80 -2.49 -10.15
N GLU A 215 19.03 -2.32 -9.66
CA GLU A 215 20.20 -3.03 -10.18
C GLU A 215 20.11 -4.55 -9.92
N ASP A 216 19.61 -4.94 -8.76
CA ASP A 216 19.47 -6.35 -8.41
C ASP A 216 18.36 -7.02 -9.22
N TYR A 217 17.25 -6.33 -9.45
CA TYR A 217 16.20 -6.80 -10.36
C TYR A 217 16.71 -6.98 -11.80
N GLU A 218 17.56 -6.09 -12.32
CA GLU A 218 18.15 -6.27 -13.66
C GLU A 218 19.14 -7.45 -13.69
N LYS A 219 19.88 -7.72 -12.61
CA LYS A 219 20.72 -8.92 -12.49
C LYS A 219 19.88 -10.20 -12.49
N ILE A 220 18.79 -10.22 -11.70
CA ILE A 220 17.85 -11.36 -11.64
C ILE A 220 17.24 -11.60 -13.02
N LYS A 221 16.77 -10.54 -13.69
CA LYS A 221 16.19 -10.61 -15.03
C LYS A 221 17.17 -11.19 -16.06
N LYS A 222 18.44 -10.76 -16.05
CA LYS A 222 19.48 -11.31 -16.93
C LYS A 222 19.66 -12.81 -16.71
N LYS A 223 19.81 -13.26 -15.45
CA LYS A 223 19.91 -14.69 -15.11
C LYS A 223 18.69 -15.48 -15.57
N SER A 224 17.49 -14.95 -15.41
CA SER A 224 16.27 -15.60 -15.88
C SER A 224 16.25 -15.75 -17.40
N ILE A 225 16.69 -14.71 -18.13
CA ILE A 225 16.79 -14.78 -19.61
C ILE A 225 17.78 -15.87 -20.04
N GLU A 226 18.93 -15.96 -19.38
CA GLU A 226 19.95 -16.97 -19.66
C GLU A 226 19.40 -18.39 -19.43
N ALA A 227 18.77 -18.64 -18.30
CA ALA A 227 18.16 -19.93 -17.99
C ALA A 227 17.05 -20.31 -19.00
N TYR A 228 16.19 -19.38 -19.40
CA TYR A 228 15.18 -19.67 -20.41
C TYR A 228 15.77 -19.92 -21.81
N LYS A 229 16.87 -19.25 -22.18
CA LYS A 229 17.58 -19.52 -23.43
C LYS A 229 18.22 -20.92 -23.43
N GLU A 230 18.82 -21.31 -22.31
CA GLU A 230 19.40 -22.63 -22.12
C GLU A 230 18.33 -23.71 -22.28
N PHE A 231 17.24 -23.62 -21.54
CA PHE A 231 16.09 -24.53 -21.64
C PHE A 231 15.55 -24.63 -23.08
N LYS A 232 15.38 -23.49 -23.74
CA LYS A 232 14.93 -23.51 -25.16
C LYS A 232 15.93 -24.20 -26.09
N SER A 233 17.22 -23.94 -25.90
CA SER A 233 18.30 -24.56 -26.68
C SER A 233 18.35 -26.07 -26.46
N GLU A 234 18.18 -26.54 -25.24
CA GLU A 234 18.15 -27.97 -24.91
C GLU A 234 16.98 -28.69 -25.61
N ILE A 235 15.80 -28.06 -25.65
CA ILE A 235 14.65 -28.59 -26.39
C ILE A 235 14.97 -28.67 -27.91
N ASP A 236 15.50 -27.59 -28.48
CA ASP A 236 15.81 -27.53 -29.94
C ASP A 236 16.85 -28.57 -30.34
N ASN A 237 17.81 -28.84 -29.47
CA ASN A 237 18.88 -29.81 -29.67
C ASN A 237 18.52 -31.22 -29.15
N LYS A 238 17.30 -31.44 -28.68
CA LYS A 238 16.81 -32.73 -28.14
C LYS A 238 17.64 -33.26 -26.96
N ILE A 239 18.17 -32.34 -26.13
CA ILE A 239 18.90 -32.63 -24.90
C ILE A 239 17.93 -32.81 -23.76
N TYR A 240 16.89 -31.93 -23.67
CA TYR A 240 15.81 -32.02 -22.70
C TYR A 240 14.53 -32.56 -23.41
N PRO A 241 13.77 -33.49 -22.79
CA PRO A 241 14.05 -34.16 -21.50
C PRO A 241 15.16 -35.21 -21.63
N GLU A 242 15.90 -35.42 -20.52
CA GLU A 242 16.80 -36.58 -20.40
C GLU A 242 16.00 -37.80 -19.92
N MET A 243 16.54 -39.01 -20.08
CA MET A 243 15.90 -40.27 -19.64
C MET A 243 15.45 -40.25 -18.16
N LYS A 244 16.19 -39.55 -17.31
CA LYS A 244 15.80 -39.39 -15.88
C LYS A 244 14.52 -38.63 -15.67
N HIS A 245 14.02 -37.92 -16.65
CA HIS A 245 12.77 -37.15 -16.59
C HIS A 245 11.59 -37.94 -17.20
N ASP A 246 11.86 -39.12 -17.81
CA ASP A 246 10.84 -39.95 -18.43
C ASP A 246 10.02 -40.68 -17.36
N ILE A 247 8.73 -40.86 -17.64
CA ILE A 247 7.86 -41.70 -16.85
C ILE A 247 7.63 -43.00 -17.62
N GLU A 248 8.06 -44.10 -17.05
CA GLU A 248 7.93 -45.41 -17.61
C GLU A 248 6.52 -45.98 -17.44
N ILE A 249 6.05 -46.71 -18.45
CA ILE A 249 4.87 -47.57 -18.36
C ILE A 249 5.36 -49.02 -18.47
N MET A 250 4.79 -49.92 -17.68
CA MET A 250 5.11 -51.34 -17.79
C MET A 250 4.82 -51.86 -19.23
N ASP A 251 5.72 -52.64 -19.77
CA ASP A 251 5.63 -53.14 -21.13
C ASP A 251 4.31 -53.85 -21.47
N ASP A 252 3.79 -54.62 -20.54
CA ASP A 252 2.52 -55.33 -20.70
C ASP A 252 1.32 -54.38 -20.73
N GLU A 253 1.34 -53.32 -19.97
CA GLU A 253 0.29 -52.30 -19.98
C GLU A 253 0.38 -51.47 -21.28
N PHE A 254 1.57 -51.17 -21.75
CA PHE A 254 1.75 -50.50 -23.02
C PHE A 254 1.28 -51.34 -24.19
N LYS A 255 1.57 -52.65 -24.20
CA LYS A 255 1.06 -53.60 -25.24
C LYS A 255 -0.46 -53.69 -25.23
N LYS A 256 -1.13 -53.70 -24.03
CA LYS A 256 -2.60 -53.67 -23.92
C LYS A 256 -3.16 -52.37 -24.49
N PHE A 257 -2.54 -51.24 -24.20
CA PHE A 257 -2.96 -49.92 -24.71
C PHE A 257 -2.93 -49.90 -26.25
N ILE A 258 -1.83 -50.38 -26.88
CA ILE A 258 -1.69 -50.38 -28.35
C ILE A 258 -2.74 -51.30 -28.99
N LYS A 259 -3.03 -52.50 -28.40
CA LYS A 259 -4.01 -53.45 -28.96
C LYS A 259 -5.43 -52.90 -29.01
N ASN A 260 -5.75 -51.89 -28.22
CA ASN A 260 -7.08 -51.28 -28.13
C ASN A 260 -7.22 -50.01 -28.98
N LYS A 261 -6.20 -49.63 -29.77
CA LYS A 261 -6.18 -48.51 -30.72
C LYS A 261 -6.29 -48.99 -32.15
#